data_b06c515c67eecda9c9fc77be7f5d657e
#
_entry.id   b06c515c67eecda9c9fc77be7f5d657e
#
_cell.length_a   1.000
_cell.length_b   1.000
_cell.length_c   1.000
_cell.angle_alpha   90.00
_cell.angle_beta   90.00
_cell.angle_gamma   90.00
#
_symmetry.space_group_name_H-M   'P 1'
#
loop_
_entity.id
_entity.type
_entity.pdbx_description
1 polymer ?
#
loop_
_entity_poly.entity_id
_entity_poly.type
_entity_poly.pdbx_seq_one_letter_code
_entity_poly.pdbx_strand_id
1 'polypeptide(L)'
;MCSDTEGLLHSIHTAVSEGDIHMPVVFVIGTAGSGKSLFTAALSDWLKMSKQDVAVVNLDPGVLKLPYSPDVDVRNYVDAGDIMEKYGLGPNGAAIMAADLIADEVENLTRDIDDAHADFVLVDTPGQMELFAFRASGPYIVNELTKEPKALIYLFDAVFSVNPFNYVSNMFLSAAVYNRFFQPQLHLLSKTDLLPKKEVSQIIEWSGNPRKLEDAIEAKLEDSKRIFSRSMLKAIGQLGMQFHLTPVSSKTNDGLIAVNTILERMLMQGEKYTT
;
A
#
# COMPACT_ATOMS: atom_id res chain seq x y z
N MET A 1 57.58 -29.56 -2.41
CA MET A 1 56.90 -28.42 -3.07
C MET A 1 55.47 -28.82 -3.37
N CYS A 2 54.62 -28.79 -2.37
CA CYS A 2 53.19 -29.02 -2.51
C CYS A 2 52.56 -28.66 -1.15
N SER A 3 52.35 -27.36 -0.85
CA SER A 3 51.73 -26.93 0.40
C SER A 3 51.14 -25.50 0.37
N ASP A 4 50.85 -24.94 -0.80
CA ASP A 4 50.31 -23.54 -0.86
C ASP A 4 48.96 -23.39 -1.55
N THR A 5 48.27 -24.47 -1.86
CA THR A 5 46.92 -24.38 -2.51
C THR A 5 45.76 -24.57 -1.56
N GLU A 6 45.96 -25.03 -0.34
CA GLU A 6 44.85 -25.15 0.66
C GLU A 6 44.63 -23.85 1.44
N GLY A 7 45.61 -22.95 1.53
CA GLY A 7 45.47 -21.65 2.19
C GLY A 7 44.62 -20.62 1.42
N LEU A 8 44.53 -20.75 0.09
CA LEU A 8 43.81 -19.81 -0.76
C LEU A 8 42.29 -20.13 -0.86
N LEU A 9 41.91 -21.39 -0.64
CA LEU A 9 40.49 -21.81 -0.66
C LEU A 9 39.77 -21.50 0.65
N HIS A 10 40.52 -21.29 1.74
CA HIS A 10 39.93 -20.97 3.05
C HIS A 10 39.69 -19.45 3.24
N SER A 11 40.37 -18.60 2.46
CA SER A 11 40.20 -17.13 2.52
C SER A 11 39.14 -16.58 1.57
N ILE A 12 38.56 -17.42 0.71
CA ILE A 12 37.47 -17.00 -0.20
C ILE A 12 36.06 -17.26 0.44
N HIS A 13 36.02 -18.04 1.54
CA HIS A 13 34.74 -18.38 2.21
C HIS A 13 34.39 -17.46 3.36
N THR A 14 35.16 -16.40 3.65
CA THR A 14 34.93 -15.48 4.77
C THR A 14 34.71 -14.03 4.36
N ALA A 15 34.32 -13.78 3.12
CA ALA A 15 33.99 -12.45 2.64
C ALA A 15 32.65 -12.44 1.84
N VAL A 16 31.70 -13.28 2.23
CA VAL A 16 30.30 -12.92 2.06
C VAL A 16 29.97 -12.12 3.31
N SER A 17 30.07 -10.80 3.23
CA SER A 17 29.38 -9.92 4.18
C SER A 17 27.95 -10.46 4.31
N GLU A 18 27.52 -10.77 5.51
CA GLU A 18 26.13 -10.90 5.85
C GLU A 18 25.48 -9.62 5.28
N GLY A 19 24.88 -9.73 4.08
CA GLY A 19 24.08 -8.68 3.52
C GLY A 19 22.98 -8.46 4.55
N ASP A 20 22.86 -7.24 5.04
CA ASP A 20 21.77 -6.85 5.91
C ASP A 20 20.49 -7.41 5.29
N ILE A 21 19.83 -8.32 6.01
CA ILE A 21 18.54 -8.90 5.59
C ILE A 21 17.55 -7.76 5.74
N HIS A 22 17.35 -7.02 4.64
CA HIS A 22 16.35 -5.97 4.62
C HIS A 22 14.96 -6.61 4.65
N MET A 23 14.15 -6.21 5.62
CA MET A 23 12.76 -6.62 5.78
C MET A 23 11.85 -5.51 5.23
N PRO A 24 11.61 -5.47 3.91
CA PRO A 24 10.84 -4.38 3.30
C PRO A 24 9.41 -4.35 3.82
N VAL A 25 8.88 -3.14 4.00
CA VAL A 25 7.55 -2.91 4.55
C VAL A 25 6.65 -2.26 3.51
N VAL A 26 5.49 -2.87 3.28
CA VAL A 26 4.50 -2.40 2.31
C VAL A 26 3.19 -2.05 2.99
N PHE A 27 2.82 -0.78 2.91
CA PHE A 27 1.55 -0.27 3.44
C PHE A 27 0.46 -0.33 2.37
N VAL A 28 -0.67 -0.96 2.70
CA VAL A 28 -1.84 -1.03 1.82
C VAL A 28 -2.80 0.10 2.16
N ILE A 29 -2.95 1.06 1.26
CA ILE A 29 -3.75 2.28 1.44
C ILE A 29 -4.84 2.35 0.37
N GLY A 30 -5.93 3.01 0.68
CA GLY A 30 -7.04 3.24 -0.24
C GLY A 30 -8.29 3.69 0.50
N THR A 31 -9.29 4.11 -0.24
CA THR A 31 -10.58 4.56 0.32
C THR A 31 -11.27 3.46 1.12
N ALA A 32 -12.20 3.85 1.99
CA ALA A 32 -13.02 2.90 2.72
C ALA A 32 -13.74 1.95 1.74
N GLY A 33 -13.70 0.66 2.04
CA GLY A 33 -14.30 -0.35 1.19
C GLY A 33 -13.53 -0.70 -0.09
N SER A 34 -12.34 -0.15 -0.37
CA SER A 34 -11.53 -0.50 -1.56
C SER A 34 -10.97 -1.93 -1.55
N GLY A 35 -11.06 -2.64 -0.42
CA GLY A 35 -10.64 -4.03 -0.29
C GLY A 35 -9.25 -4.22 0.30
N LYS A 36 -8.72 -3.25 1.07
CA LYS A 36 -7.39 -3.31 1.70
C LYS A 36 -7.14 -4.61 2.44
N SER A 37 -7.94 -4.91 3.45
CA SER A 37 -7.75 -6.11 4.29
C SER A 37 -7.86 -7.41 3.50
N LEU A 38 -8.79 -7.49 2.53
CA LEU A 38 -8.91 -8.67 1.68
C LEU A 38 -7.73 -8.82 0.72
N PHE A 39 -7.20 -7.70 0.23
CA PHE A 39 -6.00 -7.70 -0.61
C PHE A 39 -4.76 -8.10 0.21
N THR A 40 -4.61 -7.57 1.43
CA THR A 40 -3.54 -7.93 2.36
C THR A 40 -3.56 -9.44 2.66
N ALA A 41 -4.73 -10.00 2.94
CA ALA A 41 -4.90 -11.44 3.13
C ALA A 41 -4.44 -12.23 1.89
N ALA A 42 -4.99 -11.90 0.71
CA ALA A 42 -4.71 -12.61 -0.52
C ALA A 42 -3.23 -12.54 -0.93
N LEU A 43 -2.59 -11.38 -0.76
CA LEU A 43 -1.17 -11.21 -1.07
C LEU A 43 -0.30 -11.97 -0.06
N SER A 44 -0.61 -11.90 1.24
CA SER A 44 0.10 -12.66 2.27
C SER A 44 0.04 -14.16 2.02
N ASP A 45 -1.16 -14.70 1.76
CA ASP A 45 -1.33 -16.13 1.47
C ASP A 45 -0.55 -16.55 0.21
N TRP A 46 -0.57 -15.71 -0.82
CA TRP A 46 0.15 -15.96 -2.06
C TRP A 46 1.68 -15.95 -1.84
N LEU A 47 2.22 -14.99 -1.09
CA LEU A 47 3.64 -14.90 -0.75
C LEU A 47 4.09 -16.10 0.10
N LYS A 48 3.30 -16.48 1.11
CA LYS A 48 3.55 -17.68 1.94
C LYS A 48 3.54 -18.98 1.12
N MET A 49 2.64 -19.10 0.13
CA MET A 49 2.67 -20.22 -0.83
C MET A 49 3.94 -20.22 -1.69
N SER A 50 4.51 -19.04 -1.95
CA SER A 50 5.78 -18.86 -2.67
C SER A 50 7.01 -19.04 -1.77
N LYS A 51 6.82 -19.52 -0.52
CA LYS A 51 7.87 -19.79 0.49
C LYS A 51 8.59 -18.53 0.99
N GLN A 52 7.92 -17.41 1.02
CA GLN A 52 8.40 -16.19 1.69
C GLN A 52 7.81 -16.13 3.10
N ASP A 53 8.61 -15.79 4.08
CA ASP A 53 8.13 -15.50 5.43
C ASP A 53 7.56 -14.09 5.47
N VAL A 54 6.24 -13.98 5.72
CA VAL A 54 5.49 -12.72 5.67
C VAL A 54 4.84 -12.46 7.00
N ALA A 55 5.15 -11.32 7.61
CA ALA A 55 4.41 -10.80 8.74
C ALA A 55 3.30 -9.85 8.27
N VAL A 56 2.11 -10.02 8.83
CA VAL A 56 0.95 -9.16 8.54
C VAL A 56 0.63 -8.32 9.76
N VAL A 57 0.65 -7.00 9.57
CA VAL A 57 0.39 -6.00 10.61
C VAL A 57 -0.98 -5.39 10.39
N ASN A 58 -1.84 -5.43 11.40
CA ASN A 58 -3.09 -4.67 11.42
C ASN A 58 -2.87 -3.33 12.13
N LEU A 59 -3.10 -2.22 11.43
CA LEU A 59 -3.11 -0.86 12.02
C LEU A 59 -4.52 -0.26 12.16
N ASP A 60 -5.59 -1.04 11.91
CA ASP A 60 -6.97 -0.56 12.11
C ASP A 60 -7.47 -0.89 13.53
N PRO A 61 -7.54 0.07 14.45
CA PRO A 61 -7.96 -0.16 15.83
C PRO A 61 -9.48 -0.38 15.96
N GLY A 62 -10.23 -0.12 14.91
CA GLY A 62 -11.70 -0.21 14.90
C GLY A 62 -12.25 -1.41 14.14
N VAL A 63 -11.39 -2.26 13.56
CA VAL A 63 -11.85 -3.40 12.79
C VAL A 63 -12.34 -4.53 13.70
N LEU A 64 -13.59 -4.96 13.50
CA LEU A 64 -14.18 -6.03 14.31
C LEU A 64 -13.73 -7.42 13.86
N LYS A 65 -13.55 -7.62 12.55
CA LYS A 65 -13.18 -8.91 11.96
C LYS A 65 -12.24 -8.72 10.78
N LEU A 66 -11.10 -9.37 10.85
CA LEU A 66 -10.12 -9.42 9.77
C LEU A 66 -10.30 -10.70 8.93
N PRO A 67 -10.00 -10.67 7.63
CA PRO A 67 -9.98 -11.86 6.77
C PRO A 67 -8.68 -12.68 6.91
N TYR A 68 -7.76 -12.27 7.80
CA TYR A 68 -6.49 -12.90 8.11
C TYR A 68 -6.23 -12.88 9.62
N SER A 69 -5.26 -13.67 10.08
CA SER A 69 -4.71 -13.53 11.43
C SER A 69 -3.48 -12.63 11.37
N PRO A 70 -3.49 -11.46 12.01
CA PRO A 70 -2.33 -10.60 12.04
C PRO A 70 -1.24 -11.18 12.94
N ASP A 71 0.02 -11.02 12.53
CA ASP A 71 1.19 -11.35 13.36
C ASP A 71 1.42 -10.22 14.39
N VAL A 72 1.15 -8.97 14.00
CA VAL A 72 1.15 -7.79 14.89
C VAL A 72 -0.20 -7.09 14.78
N ASP A 73 -0.85 -6.86 15.91
CA ASP A 73 -2.19 -6.29 15.96
C ASP A 73 -2.23 -5.04 16.85
N VAL A 74 -2.50 -3.89 16.24
CA VAL A 74 -2.58 -2.62 16.98
C VAL A 74 -3.64 -2.63 18.08
N ARG A 75 -4.69 -3.49 17.96
CA ARG A 75 -5.75 -3.61 18.97
C ARG A 75 -5.26 -4.16 20.31
N ASN A 76 -4.07 -4.77 20.34
CA ASN A 76 -3.42 -5.16 21.59
C ASN A 76 -2.94 -3.95 22.41
N TYR A 77 -2.80 -2.80 21.78
CA TYR A 77 -2.33 -1.54 22.37
C TYR A 77 -3.41 -0.47 22.39
N VAL A 78 -4.15 -0.35 21.28
CA VAL A 78 -5.15 0.70 21.07
C VAL A 78 -6.39 0.09 20.47
N ASP A 79 -7.48 -0.02 21.26
CA ASP A 79 -8.79 -0.49 20.82
C ASP A 79 -9.80 0.66 20.77
N ALA A 80 -10.48 0.81 19.64
CA ALA A 80 -11.46 1.89 19.46
C ALA A 80 -12.72 1.71 20.33
N GLY A 81 -13.08 0.47 20.66
CA GLY A 81 -14.20 0.17 21.55
C GLY A 81 -13.91 0.63 22.97
N ASP A 82 -12.71 0.33 23.49
CA ASP A 82 -12.27 0.76 24.81
C ASP A 82 -12.19 2.28 24.92
N ILE A 83 -11.76 2.95 23.83
CA ILE A 83 -11.74 4.42 23.76
C ILE A 83 -13.15 4.99 23.81
N MET A 84 -14.12 4.39 23.06
CA MET A 84 -15.52 4.84 23.11
C MET A 84 -16.09 4.74 24.52
N GLU A 85 -15.85 3.63 25.21
CA GLU A 85 -16.34 3.41 26.57
C GLU A 85 -15.68 4.35 27.59
N LYS A 86 -14.34 4.42 27.56
CA LYS A 86 -13.56 5.18 28.53
C LYS A 86 -13.79 6.70 28.46
N TYR A 87 -13.95 7.22 27.24
CA TYR A 87 -14.05 8.67 27.01
C TYR A 87 -15.43 9.14 26.62
N GLY A 88 -16.43 8.25 26.52
CA GLY A 88 -17.79 8.58 26.09
C GLY A 88 -17.86 9.11 24.66
N LEU A 89 -16.97 8.66 23.79
CA LEU A 89 -16.87 9.12 22.39
C LEU A 89 -17.74 8.28 21.46
N GLY A 90 -18.27 8.93 20.43
CA GLY A 90 -18.85 8.20 19.30
C GLY A 90 -17.77 7.58 18.39
N PRO A 91 -18.15 6.68 17.44
CA PRO A 91 -17.20 5.95 16.60
C PRO A 91 -16.17 6.83 15.87
N ASN A 92 -16.59 7.98 15.33
CA ASN A 92 -15.68 8.90 14.64
C ASN A 92 -14.69 9.57 15.60
N GLY A 93 -15.13 9.96 16.79
CA GLY A 93 -14.26 10.54 17.82
C GLY A 93 -13.24 9.53 18.33
N ALA A 94 -13.68 8.30 18.57
CA ALA A 94 -12.80 7.21 18.98
C ALA A 94 -11.76 6.88 17.89
N ALA A 95 -12.15 6.81 16.63
CA ALA A 95 -11.24 6.56 15.52
C ALA A 95 -10.17 7.65 15.36
N ILE A 96 -10.57 8.93 15.57
CA ILE A 96 -9.63 10.06 15.56
C ILE A 96 -8.62 9.93 16.69
N MET A 97 -9.09 9.67 17.90
CA MET A 97 -8.24 9.53 19.08
C MET A 97 -7.33 8.30 18.96
N ALA A 98 -7.85 7.18 18.50
CA ALA A 98 -7.10 5.97 18.27
C ALA A 98 -5.94 6.20 17.29
N ALA A 99 -6.18 6.92 16.18
CA ALA A 99 -5.13 7.23 15.20
C ALA A 99 -3.96 8.03 15.80
N ASP A 100 -4.22 8.88 16.79
CA ASP A 100 -3.17 9.61 17.48
C ASP A 100 -2.46 8.74 18.54
N LEU A 101 -3.20 7.91 19.27
CA LEU A 101 -2.64 6.98 20.26
C LEU A 101 -1.75 5.90 19.62
N ILE A 102 -2.04 5.46 18.41
CA ILE A 102 -1.18 4.52 17.67
C ILE A 102 0.24 5.10 17.48
N ALA A 103 0.35 6.41 17.29
CA ALA A 103 1.65 7.06 17.15
C ALA A 103 2.50 6.94 18.43
N ASP A 104 1.88 6.92 19.61
CA ASP A 104 2.58 6.74 20.88
C ASP A 104 3.06 5.29 21.07
N GLU A 105 2.46 4.33 20.35
CA GLU A 105 2.77 2.89 20.44
C GLU A 105 3.75 2.40 19.33
N VAL A 106 4.28 3.31 18.50
CA VAL A 106 5.15 2.94 17.36
C VAL A 106 6.36 2.12 17.78
N GLU A 107 7.01 2.45 18.91
CA GLU A 107 8.16 1.70 19.41
C GLU A 107 7.80 0.25 19.81
N ASN A 108 6.62 0.03 20.38
CA ASN A 108 6.14 -1.29 20.73
C ASN A 108 5.80 -2.09 19.46
N LEU A 109 5.11 -1.46 18.51
CA LEU A 109 4.78 -2.07 17.22
C LEU A 109 6.05 -2.44 16.42
N THR A 110 7.07 -1.58 16.42
CA THR A 110 8.37 -1.85 15.78
C THR A 110 9.01 -3.09 16.38
N ARG A 111 9.05 -3.20 17.70
CA ARG A 111 9.61 -4.37 18.39
C ARG A 111 8.88 -5.66 18.03
N ASP A 112 7.55 -5.63 18.02
CA ASP A 112 6.75 -6.82 17.65
C ASP A 112 6.99 -7.22 16.19
N ILE A 113 7.20 -6.24 15.29
CA ILE A 113 7.52 -6.50 13.88
C ILE A 113 8.91 -7.11 13.75
N ASP A 114 9.91 -6.58 14.46
CA ASP A 114 11.28 -7.11 14.45
C ASP A 114 11.31 -8.55 15.02
N ASP A 115 10.54 -8.82 16.08
CA ASP A 115 10.42 -10.14 16.71
C ASP A 115 9.72 -11.18 15.80
N ALA A 116 8.98 -10.74 14.79
CA ALA A 116 8.36 -11.65 13.82
C ALA A 116 9.38 -12.28 12.85
N HIS A 117 10.59 -11.72 12.71
CA HIS A 117 11.69 -12.22 11.87
C HIS A 117 11.26 -12.61 10.44
N ALA A 118 10.41 -11.82 9.83
CA ALA A 118 9.87 -12.09 8.49
C ALA A 118 10.75 -11.51 7.39
N ASP A 119 10.70 -12.11 6.20
CA ASP A 119 11.38 -11.58 4.99
C ASP A 119 10.64 -10.37 4.41
N PHE A 120 9.35 -10.21 4.75
CA PHE A 120 8.48 -9.18 4.16
C PHE A 120 7.36 -8.80 5.15
N VAL A 121 7.04 -7.52 5.24
CA VAL A 121 5.97 -7.01 6.12
C VAL A 121 4.87 -6.36 5.30
N LEU A 122 3.64 -6.83 5.48
CA LEU A 122 2.44 -6.24 4.92
C LEU A 122 1.67 -5.50 6.02
N VAL A 123 1.42 -4.21 5.82
CA VAL A 123 0.71 -3.37 6.77
C VAL A 123 -0.66 -3.00 6.21
N ASP A 124 -1.72 -3.51 6.83
CA ASP A 124 -3.11 -3.13 6.55
C ASP A 124 -3.44 -1.86 7.33
N THR A 125 -3.76 -0.78 6.61
CA THR A 125 -4.02 0.53 7.22
C THR A 125 -5.51 0.72 7.56
N PRO A 126 -5.83 1.67 8.47
CA PRO A 126 -7.21 1.94 8.86
C PRO A 126 -8.17 2.10 7.69
N GLY A 127 -9.41 1.66 7.89
CA GLY A 127 -10.46 1.70 6.89
C GLY A 127 -10.68 3.09 6.31
N GLN A 128 -10.67 4.10 7.16
CA GLN A 128 -10.80 5.52 6.79
C GLN A 128 -9.41 6.09 6.48
N MET A 129 -9.08 6.17 5.20
CA MET A 129 -7.79 6.69 4.71
C MET A 129 -7.50 8.10 5.24
N GLU A 130 -8.54 8.93 5.41
CA GLU A 130 -8.44 10.29 5.87
C GLU A 130 -7.82 10.40 7.26
N LEU A 131 -8.12 9.44 8.14
CA LEU A 131 -7.59 9.40 9.49
C LEU A 131 -6.14 8.94 9.54
N PHE A 132 -5.71 8.15 8.56
CA PHE A 132 -4.33 7.69 8.46
C PHE A 132 -3.47 8.65 7.64
N ALA A 133 -3.83 8.94 6.38
CA ALA A 133 -2.97 9.69 5.47
C ALA A 133 -2.91 11.19 5.77
N PHE A 134 -4.00 11.81 6.26
CA PHE A 134 -4.09 13.27 6.37
C PHE A 134 -3.97 13.81 7.81
N ARG A 135 -3.83 12.95 8.81
CA ARG A 135 -3.39 13.36 10.15
C ARG A 135 -1.86 13.35 10.26
N ALA A 136 -1.31 14.00 11.27
CA ALA A 136 0.13 14.02 11.50
C ALA A 136 0.67 12.65 11.93
N SER A 137 -0.16 11.86 12.62
CA SER A 137 0.17 10.53 13.13
C SER A 137 0.53 9.53 12.01
N GLY A 138 -0.18 9.54 10.88
CA GLY A 138 0.06 8.57 9.80
C GLY A 138 1.46 8.67 9.17
N PRO A 139 1.89 9.85 8.65
CA PRO A 139 3.26 10.01 8.18
C PRO A 139 4.32 9.71 9.24
N TYR A 140 4.06 10.04 10.50
CA TYR A 140 4.94 9.69 11.61
C TYR A 140 5.07 8.18 11.76
N ILE A 141 3.94 7.44 11.81
CA ILE A 141 3.93 5.98 11.90
C ILE A 141 4.69 5.36 10.72
N VAL A 142 4.41 5.78 9.47
CA VAL A 142 5.09 5.23 8.29
C VAL A 142 6.60 5.47 8.35
N ASN A 143 7.05 6.61 8.85
CA ASN A 143 8.47 6.94 8.92
C ASN A 143 9.20 6.20 10.04
N GLU A 144 8.56 6.06 11.21
CA GLU A 144 9.20 5.55 12.42
C GLU A 144 8.98 4.05 12.65
N LEU A 145 7.95 3.44 12.06
CA LEU A 145 7.64 2.01 12.26
C LEU A 145 8.79 1.09 11.85
N THR A 146 9.63 1.52 10.92
CA THR A 146 10.83 0.78 10.50
C THR A 146 11.82 1.71 9.80
N LYS A 147 13.09 1.34 9.78
CA LYS A 147 14.13 2.02 8.96
C LYS A 147 14.35 1.32 7.62
N GLU A 148 13.74 0.18 7.42
CA GLU A 148 13.83 -0.64 6.21
C GLU A 148 13.18 0.03 4.99
N PRO A 149 13.49 -0.44 3.76
CA PRO A 149 12.83 0.06 2.54
C PRO A 149 11.31 -0.06 2.61
N LYS A 150 10.61 1.00 2.19
CA LYS A 150 9.15 1.10 2.27
C LYS A 150 8.54 1.35 0.91
N ALA A 151 7.35 0.81 0.70
CA ALA A 151 6.51 1.14 -0.42
C ALA A 151 5.04 1.27 0.01
N LEU A 152 4.27 2.00 -0.78
CA LEU A 152 2.83 2.09 -0.62
C LEU A 152 2.14 1.35 -1.76
N ILE A 153 1.08 0.63 -1.46
CA ILE A 153 0.10 0.16 -2.43
C ILE A 153 -1.15 1.00 -2.27
N TYR A 154 -1.52 1.73 -3.32
CA TYR A 154 -2.79 2.46 -3.34
C TYR A 154 -3.83 1.73 -4.17
N LEU A 155 -4.95 1.37 -3.54
CA LEU A 155 -6.04 0.63 -4.17
C LEU A 155 -7.08 1.56 -4.79
N PHE A 156 -7.21 1.47 -6.12
CA PHE A 156 -8.33 2.01 -6.88
C PHE A 156 -9.44 0.95 -6.91
N ASP A 157 -10.60 1.24 -6.35
CA ASP A 157 -11.77 0.36 -6.46
C ASP A 157 -12.28 0.37 -7.91
N ALA A 158 -12.30 -0.80 -8.57
CA ALA A 158 -12.69 -0.92 -9.96
C ALA A 158 -14.15 -0.49 -10.19
N VAL A 159 -15.06 -0.91 -9.29
CA VAL A 159 -16.49 -0.57 -9.41
C VAL A 159 -16.72 0.93 -9.32
N PHE A 160 -16.01 1.60 -8.41
CA PHE A 160 -16.04 3.07 -8.29
C PHE A 160 -15.42 3.75 -9.51
N SER A 161 -14.35 3.17 -10.07
CA SER A 161 -13.55 3.72 -11.16
C SER A 161 -14.17 3.55 -12.55
N VAL A 162 -15.25 2.79 -12.72
CA VAL A 162 -16.01 2.71 -14.01
C VAL A 162 -16.50 4.10 -14.47
N ASN A 163 -16.79 4.98 -13.53
CA ASN A 163 -17.10 6.37 -13.85
C ASN A 163 -15.78 7.17 -13.98
N PRO A 164 -15.48 7.78 -15.15
CA PRO A 164 -14.24 8.50 -15.36
C PRO A 164 -14.03 9.68 -14.40
N PHE A 165 -15.11 10.30 -13.89
CA PHE A 165 -14.99 11.36 -12.87
C PHE A 165 -14.52 10.82 -11.53
N ASN A 166 -15.03 9.67 -11.13
CA ASN A 166 -14.61 8.99 -9.91
C ASN A 166 -13.15 8.52 -10.04
N TYR A 167 -12.77 8.03 -11.23
CA TYR A 167 -11.40 7.65 -11.52
C TYR A 167 -10.45 8.85 -11.36
N VAL A 168 -10.78 10.01 -11.95
CA VAL A 168 -10.00 11.25 -11.79
C VAL A 168 -9.93 11.69 -10.32
N SER A 169 -11.03 11.63 -9.59
CA SER A 169 -11.05 11.95 -8.16
C SER A 169 -10.10 11.05 -7.37
N ASN A 170 -10.06 9.76 -7.71
CA ASN A 170 -9.16 8.80 -7.10
C ASN A 170 -7.68 9.07 -7.46
N MET A 171 -7.39 9.56 -8.67
CA MET A 171 -6.04 10.01 -9.04
C MET A 171 -5.56 11.15 -8.15
N PHE A 172 -6.43 12.15 -7.87
CA PHE A 172 -6.08 13.25 -6.96
C PHE A 172 -5.86 12.78 -5.52
N LEU A 173 -6.71 11.88 -5.03
CA LEU A 173 -6.53 11.27 -3.70
C LEU A 173 -5.21 10.51 -3.61
N SER A 174 -4.89 9.74 -4.63
CA SER A 174 -3.62 8.99 -4.71
C SER A 174 -2.41 9.93 -4.75
N ALA A 175 -2.48 11.01 -5.53
CA ALA A 175 -1.44 12.04 -5.55
C ALA A 175 -1.29 12.75 -4.20
N ALA A 176 -2.40 13.02 -3.51
CA ALA A 176 -2.38 13.61 -2.18
C ALA A 176 -1.73 12.67 -1.16
N VAL A 177 -2.01 11.36 -1.23
CA VAL A 177 -1.36 10.34 -0.40
C VAL A 177 0.13 10.31 -0.67
N TYR A 178 0.55 10.28 -1.94
CA TYR A 178 1.97 10.35 -2.30
C TYR A 178 2.66 11.57 -1.69
N ASN A 179 2.04 12.75 -1.80
CA ASN A 179 2.58 14.00 -1.25
C ASN A 179 2.64 14.02 0.29
N ARG A 180 1.91 13.14 0.98
CA ARG A 180 1.94 13.03 2.44
C ARG A 180 3.08 12.13 2.94
N PHE A 181 3.36 11.06 2.21
CA PHE A 181 4.31 10.03 2.65
C PHE A 181 5.65 10.09 1.94
N PHE A 182 5.72 10.59 0.71
CA PHE A 182 6.91 10.61 -0.15
C PHE A 182 7.60 9.24 -0.26
N GLN A 183 6.82 8.16 -0.28
CA GLN A 183 7.29 6.81 -0.48
C GLN A 183 6.96 6.32 -1.89
N PRO A 184 7.75 5.40 -2.48
CA PRO A 184 7.39 4.72 -3.72
C PRO A 184 5.96 4.18 -3.65
N GLN A 185 5.13 4.45 -4.67
CA GLN A 185 3.72 4.12 -4.64
C GLN A 185 3.31 3.31 -5.86
N LEU A 186 2.79 2.10 -5.62
CA LEU A 186 2.21 1.22 -6.63
C LEU A 186 0.69 1.40 -6.65
N HIS A 187 0.12 1.58 -7.84
CA HIS A 187 -1.31 1.73 -8.01
C HIS A 187 -1.94 0.43 -8.53
N LEU A 188 -2.94 -0.06 -7.81
CA LEU A 188 -3.67 -1.27 -8.18
C LEU A 188 -5.13 -0.96 -8.45
N LEU A 189 -5.70 -1.60 -9.48
CA LEU A 189 -7.14 -1.64 -9.70
C LEU A 189 -7.70 -2.89 -9.02
N SER A 190 -8.29 -2.72 -7.85
CA SER A 190 -8.82 -3.81 -7.03
C SER A 190 -10.22 -4.24 -7.48
N LYS A 191 -10.66 -5.44 -7.08
CA LYS A 191 -12.01 -5.98 -7.33
C LYS A 191 -12.34 -6.13 -8.81
N THR A 192 -11.37 -6.46 -9.63
CA THR A 192 -11.57 -6.62 -11.07
C THR A 192 -12.50 -7.78 -11.45
N ASP A 193 -12.68 -8.73 -10.52
CA ASP A 193 -13.65 -9.83 -10.64
C ASP A 193 -15.12 -9.37 -10.61
N LEU A 194 -15.41 -8.17 -10.12
CA LEU A 194 -16.76 -7.61 -10.07
C LEU A 194 -17.18 -6.91 -11.36
N LEU A 195 -16.27 -6.74 -12.32
CA LEU A 195 -16.55 -6.04 -13.57
C LEU A 195 -16.38 -6.94 -14.79
N PRO A 196 -17.12 -6.65 -15.86
CA PRO A 196 -16.84 -7.23 -17.17
C PRO A 196 -15.42 -6.88 -17.64
N LYS A 197 -14.72 -7.81 -18.30
CA LYS A 197 -13.35 -7.61 -18.82
C LYS A 197 -13.21 -6.33 -19.66
N LYS A 198 -14.26 -5.97 -20.42
CA LYS A 198 -14.27 -4.75 -21.25
C LYS A 198 -14.12 -3.48 -20.40
N GLU A 199 -14.82 -3.39 -19.26
CA GLU A 199 -14.75 -2.22 -18.36
C GLU A 199 -13.38 -2.15 -17.67
N VAL A 200 -12.87 -3.29 -17.19
CA VAL A 200 -11.51 -3.36 -16.64
C VAL A 200 -10.49 -2.88 -17.67
N SER A 201 -10.54 -3.40 -18.92
CA SER A 201 -9.63 -2.99 -19.98
C SER A 201 -9.72 -1.48 -20.28
N GLN A 202 -10.92 -0.93 -20.24
CA GLN A 202 -11.15 0.51 -20.44
C GLN A 202 -10.49 1.36 -19.37
N ILE A 203 -10.62 0.97 -18.09
CA ILE A 203 -9.98 1.69 -16.96
C ILE A 203 -8.46 1.59 -17.06
N ILE A 204 -7.94 0.41 -17.41
CA ILE A 204 -6.49 0.24 -17.61
C ILE A 204 -6.00 1.08 -18.81
N GLU A 205 -6.77 1.17 -19.90
CA GLU A 205 -6.44 2.05 -21.02
C GLU A 205 -6.36 3.52 -20.59
N TRP A 206 -7.28 4.00 -19.73
CA TRP A 206 -7.23 5.36 -19.18
C TRP A 206 -5.96 5.61 -18.37
N SER A 207 -5.50 4.62 -17.62
CA SER A 207 -4.30 4.76 -16.81
C SER A 207 -3.02 4.94 -17.62
N GLY A 208 -2.96 4.34 -18.81
CA GLY A 208 -1.81 4.44 -19.72
C GLY A 208 -1.96 5.51 -20.80
N ASN A 209 -3.18 6.04 -21.03
CA ASN A 209 -3.46 6.99 -22.11
C ASN A 209 -4.39 8.12 -21.67
N PRO A 210 -3.83 9.28 -21.24
CA PRO A 210 -4.62 10.42 -20.77
C PRO A 210 -5.66 10.95 -21.80
N ARG A 211 -5.39 10.82 -23.11
CA ARG A 211 -6.34 11.23 -24.17
C ARG A 211 -7.62 10.39 -24.14
N LYS A 212 -7.48 9.09 -23.90
CA LYS A 212 -8.64 8.18 -23.79
C LYS A 212 -9.53 8.51 -22.58
N LEU A 213 -8.89 8.92 -21.48
CA LEU A 213 -9.62 9.41 -20.31
C LEU A 213 -10.33 10.74 -20.60
N GLU A 214 -9.66 11.66 -21.30
CA GLU A 214 -10.25 12.93 -21.74
C GLU A 214 -11.48 12.69 -22.62
N ASP A 215 -11.37 11.83 -23.65
CA ASP A 215 -12.49 11.45 -24.53
C ASP A 215 -13.66 10.87 -23.74
N ALA A 216 -13.38 10.00 -22.75
CA ALA A 216 -14.41 9.39 -21.92
C ALA A 216 -15.15 10.40 -21.02
N ILE A 217 -14.44 11.41 -20.54
CA ILE A 217 -15.00 12.52 -19.76
C ILE A 217 -15.87 13.40 -20.66
N GLU A 218 -15.35 13.78 -21.84
CA GLU A 218 -16.06 14.64 -22.78
C GLU A 218 -17.37 14.04 -23.25
N ALA A 219 -17.40 12.74 -23.47
CA ALA A 219 -18.61 12.02 -23.87
C ALA A 219 -19.75 12.08 -22.84
N LYS A 220 -19.43 12.39 -21.57
CA LYS A 220 -20.42 12.40 -20.46
C LYS A 220 -20.79 13.79 -19.97
N LEU A 221 -20.22 14.86 -20.50
CA LEU A 221 -20.39 16.22 -19.96
C LEU A 221 -21.10 17.20 -20.89
N GLU A 222 -21.88 18.08 -20.26
CA GLU A 222 -22.33 19.35 -20.83
C GLU A 222 -21.20 20.42 -20.81
N ASP A 223 -21.27 21.39 -21.69
CA ASP A 223 -20.16 22.30 -22.04
C ASP A 223 -19.45 23.00 -20.88
N SER A 224 -20.16 23.45 -19.86
CA SER A 224 -19.55 24.17 -18.72
C SER A 224 -18.65 23.30 -17.83
N LYS A 225 -18.95 22.00 -17.72
CA LYS A 225 -18.18 21.05 -16.90
C LYS A 225 -16.97 20.49 -17.63
N ARG A 226 -16.97 20.54 -18.98
CA ARG A 226 -15.84 20.09 -19.83
C ARG A 226 -14.57 20.87 -19.56
N ILE A 227 -14.67 22.21 -19.47
CA ILE A 227 -13.52 23.10 -19.25
C ILE A 227 -12.85 22.77 -17.92
N PHE A 228 -13.64 22.61 -16.85
CA PHE A 228 -13.12 22.26 -15.52
C PHE A 228 -12.40 20.90 -15.53
N SER A 229 -13.01 19.88 -16.12
CA SER A 229 -12.43 18.52 -16.18
C SER A 229 -11.14 18.46 -16.99
N ARG A 230 -11.06 19.18 -18.11
CA ARG A 230 -9.81 19.34 -18.88
C ARG A 230 -8.71 20.00 -18.05
N SER A 231 -9.04 21.05 -17.30
CA SER A 231 -8.09 21.73 -16.44
C SER A 231 -7.56 20.80 -15.33
N MET A 232 -8.44 19.98 -14.75
CA MET A 232 -8.05 18.97 -13.76
C MET A 232 -7.11 17.91 -14.36
N LEU A 233 -7.43 17.35 -15.53
CA LEU A 233 -6.56 16.37 -16.20
C LEU A 233 -5.20 16.97 -16.57
N LYS A 234 -5.18 18.22 -17.05
CA LYS A 234 -3.94 18.93 -17.32
C LYS A 234 -3.09 19.11 -16.06
N ALA A 235 -3.72 19.46 -14.93
CA ALA A 235 -3.04 19.61 -13.65
C ALA A 235 -2.42 18.27 -13.20
N ILE A 236 -3.14 17.15 -13.30
CA ILE A 236 -2.61 15.81 -13.00
C ILE A 236 -1.42 15.48 -13.91
N GLY A 237 -1.53 15.74 -15.22
CA GLY A 237 -0.42 15.51 -16.15
C GLY A 237 0.82 16.33 -15.82
N GLN A 238 0.66 17.55 -15.29
CA GLN A 238 1.76 18.42 -14.86
C GLN A 238 2.46 17.95 -13.58
N LEU A 239 1.80 17.11 -12.75
CA LEU A 239 2.44 16.53 -11.57
C LEU A 239 3.56 15.54 -11.92
N GLY A 240 3.69 15.11 -13.18
CA GLY A 240 4.67 14.12 -13.62
C GLY A 240 4.44 12.71 -13.07
N MET A 241 3.34 12.50 -12.35
CA MET A 241 2.99 11.19 -11.80
C MET A 241 2.43 10.27 -12.89
N GLN A 242 2.90 9.04 -12.88
CA GLN A 242 2.36 7.99 -13.73
C GLN A 242 1.37 7.16 -12.92
N PHE A 243 0.13 7.07 -13.37
CA PHE A 243 -0.94 6.32 -12.71
C PHE A 243 -1.19 4.98 -13.41
N HIS A 244 -0.12 4.27 -13.77
CA HIS A 244 -0.29 2.94 -14.34
C HIS A 244 -0.93 2.01 -13.32
N LEU A 245 -2.12 1.50 -13.65
CA LEU A 245 -2.84 0.57 -12.80
C LEU A 245 -2.49 -0.88 -13.15
N THR A 246 -2.17 -1.67 -12.14
CA THR A 246 -2.11 -3.13 -12.24
C THR A 246 -3.45 -3.70 -11.79
N PRO A 247 -4.18 -4.43 -12.68
CA PRO A 247 -5.45 -5.04 -12.31
C PRO A 247 -5.24 -6.22 -11.37
N VAL A 248 -6.03 -6.28 -10.28
CA VAL A 248 -5.97 -7.36 -9.30
C VAL A 248 -7.34 -7.79 -8.81
N SER A 249 -7.46 -9.06 -8.48
CA SER A 249 -8.59 -9.62 -7.75
C SER A 249 -8.09 -10.44 -6.56
N SER A 250 -8.41 -9.98 -5.36
CA SER A 250 -8.12 -10.73 -4.13
C SER A 250 -8.96 -11.99 -3.97
N LYS A 251 -10.04 -12.13 -4.74
CA LYS A 251 -10.91 -13.29 -4.72
C LYS A 251 -10.40 -14.42 -5.61
N THR A 252 -9.81 -14.08 -6.76
CA THR A 252 -9.31 -15.06 -7.75
C THR A 252 -7.79 -15.17 -7.75
N ASN A 253 -7.09 -14.32 -7.00
CA ASN A 253 -5.64 -14.15 -6.96
C ASN A 253 -5.04 -13.66 -8.30
N ASP A 254 -5.88 -13.18 -9.22
CA ASP A 254 -5.39 -12.62 -10.48
C ASP A 254 -4.58 -11.36 -10.22
N GLY A 255 -3.45 -11.23 -10.92
CA GLY A 255 -2.58 -10.06 -10.88
C GLY A 255 -1.55 -10.06 -9.73
N LEU A 256 -1.62 -10.96 -8.72
CA LEU A 256 -0.69 -10.97 -7.58
C LEU A 256 0.77 -11.20 -7.99
N ILE A 257 1.02 -12.03 -9.00
CA ILE A 257 2.37 -12.24 -9.56
C ILE A 257 2.96 -10.91 -10.08
N ALA A 258 2.18 -10.14 -10.81
CA ALA A 258 2.62 -8.86 -11.34
C ALA A 258 2.89 -7.85 -10.21
N VAL A 259 2.03 -7.83 -9.18
CA VAL A 259 2.22 -7.00 -7.99
C VAL A 259 3.55 -7.33 -7.31
N ASN A 260 3.82 -8.59 -7.02
CA ASN A 260 5.07 -9.00 -6.38
C ASN A 260 6.29 -8.61 -7.20
N THR A 261 6.27 -8.88 -8.51
CA THR A 261 7.38 -8.50 -9.40
C THR A 261 7.66 -6.99 -9.40
N ILE A 262 6.62 -6.17 -9.34
CA ILE A 262 6.78 -4.70 -9.30
C ILE A 262 7.31 -4.27 -7.93
N LEU A 263 6.78 -4.83 -6.83
CA LEU A 263 7.23 -4.53 -5.47
C LEU A 263 8.70 -4.87 -5.28
N GLU A 264 9.15 -6.06 -5.70
CA GLU A 264 10.57 -6.44 -5.64
C GLU A 264 11.47 -5.43 -6.36
N ARG A 265 11.08 -4.99 -7.57
CA ARG A 265 11.84 -3.97 -8.31
C ARG A 265 11.86 -2.63 -7.61
N MET A 266 10.74 -2.20 -7.03
CA MET A 266 10.63 -0.91 -6.33
C MET A 266 11.50 -0.90 -5.07
N LEU A 267 11.50 -2.00 -4.31
CA LEU A 267 12.20 -2.12 -3.05
C LEU A 267 13.71 -2.35 -3.24
N MET A 268 14.12 -3.15 -4.24
CA MET A 268 15.54 -3.38 -4.56
C MET A 268 16.21 -2.18 -5.25
N GLN A 269 15.49 -1.33 -5.98
CA GLN A 269 16.06 -0.14 -6.62
C GLN A 269 16.39 0.98 -5.62
N GLY A 270 15.81 0.97 -4.43
CA GLY A 270 16.16 1.89 -3.33
C GLY A 270 17.63 1.78 -2.90
N GLU A 271 18.27 0.62 -3.06
CA GLU A 271 19.68 0.41 -2.71
C GLU A 271 20.66 1.06 -3.70
N LYS A 272 20.26 1.40 -4.93
CA LYS A 272 21.16 1.91 -5.98
C LYS A 272 21.31 3.43 -6.04
N TYR A 273 20.54 4.19 -5.26
CA TYR A 273 20.58 5.66 -5.30
C TYR A 273 21.25 6.33 -4.08
N THR A 274 21.94 5.57 -3.24
CA THR A 274 22.73 6.09 -2.12
C THR A 274 24.24 6.06 -2.37
N THR A 275 24.68 6.33 -3.61
CA THR A 275 26.09 6.61 -3.91
C THR A 275 26.24 7.99 -4.52
#